data_2934adb611c4066320c0e5319e0bc2fa
#
_entry.id   2934adb611c4066320c0e5319e0bc2fa
#
_cell.length_a   1.000
_cell.length_b   1.000
_cell.length_c   1.000
_cell.angle_alpha   90.00
_cell.angle_beta   90.00
_cell.angle_gamma   90.00
#
_symmetry.space_group_name_H-M   'P 1'
#
loop_
_entity.id
_entity.type
_entity.pdbx_description
1 polymer ?
#
loop_
_entity_poly.entity_id
_entity_poly.type
_entity_poly.pdbx_seq_one_letter_code
_entity_poly.pdbx_strand_id
1 'polypeptide(L)'
;VIDGVLAGVETTPKDKKIVGVTYYGNQRVIIPASEFVFNAKELDETAQEKILSSMIGAEISYQIISLVDDGRAVAGSRLMANKTNIRKFYQTEDQQGFYKIYQTSLVEARVIGATKYSVRLEIFGAETAVDRNEVCWDWCEDAAERFAVGDRVMVKILSVENRDDAENIKAKASIK
;
A
#
# COMPACT_ATOMS: atom_id res chain seq x y z
N VAL A 1 13.54 0.45 -5.11
CA VAL A 1 12.40 0.46 -4.16
C VAL A 1 12.95 0.35 -2.75
N ILE A 2 12.49 1.24 -1.89
CA ILE A 2 12.87 1.29 -0.48
C ILE A 2 11.63 0.99 0.35
N ASP A 3 11.78 0.19 1.40
CA ASP A 3 10.71 -0.09 2.35
C ASP A 3 10.87 0.77 3.60
N GLY A 4 9.76 1.21 4.15
CA GLY A 4 9.71 2.00 5.37
C GLY A 4 8.33 1.95 6.02
N VAL A 5 8.16 2.74 7.07
CA VAL A 5 6.89 2.85 7.80
C VAL A 5 6.39 4.28 7.70
N LEU A 6 5.11 4.45 7.39
CA LEU A 6 4.51 5.79 7.41
C LEU A 6 4.45 6.28 8.86
N ALA A 7 5.30 7.27 9.18
CA ALA A 7 5.50 7.76 10.54
C ALA A 7 4.52 8.88 10.91
N GLY A 8 4.05 9.62 9.93
CA GLY A 8 3.14 10.73 10.18
C GLY A 8 2.59 11.36 8.91
N VAL A 9 1.71 12.32 9.09
CA VAL A 9 1.10 13.12 8.02
C VAL A 9 1.28 14.58 8.39
N GLU A 10 1.74 15.38 7.45
CA GLU A 10 2.00 16.80 7.66
C GLU A 10 1.39 17.63 6.52
N THR A 11 1.21 18.92 6.78
CA THR A 11 0.85 19.91 5.77
C THR A 11 2.06 20.79 5.51
N THR A 12 2.46 20.92 4.23
CA THR A 12 3.62 21.74 3.87
C THR A 12 3.33 23.24 4.12
N PRO A 13 4.30 24.00 4.70
CA PRO A 13 4.06 25.43 5.06
C PRO A 13 3.82 26.34 3.85
N LYS A 14 4.50 26.08 2.73
CA LYS A 14 4.43 26.92 1.52
C LYS A 14 3.19 26.65 0.68
N ASP A 15 2.96 25.38 0.34
CA ASP A 15 1.93 24.98 -0.62
C ASP A 15 0.65 24.49 0.05
N LYS A 16 0.66 24.36 1.37
CA LYS A 16 -0.43 23.77 2.18
C LYS A 16 -0.89 22.40 1.64
N LYS A 17 0.05 21.64 1.08
CA LYS A 17 -0.21 20.29 0.57
C LYS A 17 0.00 19.26 1.65
N ILE A 18 -0.80 18.20 1.58
CA ILE A 18 -0.74 17.08 2.51
C ILE A 18 0.35 16.12 2.03
N VAL A 19 1.23 15.73 2.95
CA VAL A 19 2.32 14.79 2.69
C VAL A 19 2.37 13.71 3.78
N GLY A 20 2.72 12.49 3.38
CA GLY A 20 3.14 11.46 4.30
C GLY A 20 4.63 11.63 4.62
N VAL A 21 5.03 11.26 5.83
CA VAL A 21 6.41 11.35 6.29
C VAL A 21 6.91 9.98 6.68
N THR A 22 8.06 9.62 6.15
CA THR A 22 8.81 8.43 6.56
C THR A 22 10.29 8.78 6.68
N TYR A 23 11.10 7.84 7.12
CA TYR A 23 12.54 8.05 7.32
C TYR A 23 13.35 6.92 6.70
N TYR A 24 14.43 7.29 6.03
CA TYR A 24 15.46 6.38 5.59
C TYR A 24 16.73 6.67 6.41
N GLY A 25 16.97 5.86 7.44
CA GLY A 25 17.95 6.18 8.46
C GLY A 25 17.59 7.51 9.14
N ASN A 26 18.47 8.50 9.07
CA ASN A 26 18.23 9.84 9.60
C ASN A 26 17.64 10.81 8.56
N GLN A 27 17.47 10.36 7.32
CA GLN A 27 16.95 11.18 6.24
C GLN A 27 15.43 11.21 6.28
N ARG A 28 14.87 12.42 6.38
CA ARG A 28 13.43 12.61 6.26
C ARG A 28 13.00 12.47 4.81
N VAL A 29 11.99 11.67 4.57
CA VAL A 29 11.36 11.44 3.27
C VAL A 29 9.93 11.92 3.32
N ILE A 30 9.54 12.81 2.41
CA ILE A 30 8.15 13.26 2.26
C ILE A 30 7.56 12.64 0.99
N ILE A 31 6.33 12.15 1.11
CA ILE A 31 5.59 11.56 0.00
C ILE A 31 4.32 12.36 -0.17
N PRO A 32 4.19 13.19 -1.24
CA PRO A 32 2.95 13.93 -1.49
C PRO A 32 1.75 13.01 -1.58
N ALA A 33 0.58 13.47 -1.16
CA ALA A 33 -0.65 12.68 -1.23
C ALA A 33 -0.93 12.20 -2.66
N SER A 34 -0.61 13.02 -3.68
CA SER A 34 -0.73 12.65 -5.09
C SER A 34 0.17 11.49 -5.52
N GLU A 35 1.25 11.23 -4.78
CA GLU A 35 2.19 10.14 -5.01
C GLU A 35 2.03 9.00 -3.99
N PHE A 36 1.04 9.09 -3.14
CA PHE A 36 0.78 8.12 -2.06
C PHE A 36 -0.56 7.42 -2.23
N VAL A 37 -1.62 8.19 -2.45
CA VAL A 37 -2.99 7.70 -2.51
C VAL A 37 -3.36 7.36 -3.94
N PHE A 38 -3.78 6.13 -4.16
CA PHE A 38 -4.34 5.72 -5.44
C PHE A 38 -5.61 6.55 -5.73
N ASN A 39 -5.75 7.05 -6.96
CA ASN A 39 -6.84 7.95 -7.37
C ASN A 39 -6.91 9.29 -6.58
N ALA A 40 -5.77 9.80 -6.12
CA ALA A 40 -5.74 11.06 -5.36
C ALA A 40 -6.38 12.23 -6.10
N LYS A 41 -6.32 12.27 -7.44
CA LYS A 41 -6.92 13.31 -8.26
C LYS A 41 -8.44 13.35 -8.20
N GLU A 42 -9.06 12.24 -7.86
CA GLU A 42 -10.53 12.10 -7.73
C GLU A 42 -11.03 12.44 -6.32
N LEU A 43 -10.11 12.68 -5.38
CA LEU A 43 -10.40 12.91 -3.97
C LEU A 43 -10.05 14.35 -3.59
N ASP A 44 -10.88 14.95 -2.73
CA ASP A 44 -10.55 16.24 -2.11
C ASP A 44 -9.44 16.09 -1.07
N GLU A 45 -8.89 17.23 -0.61
CA GLU A 45 -7.80 17.25 0.37
C GLU A 45 -8.18 16.58 1.69
N THR A 46 -9.40 16.75 2.14
CA THR A 46 -9.90 16.14 3.38
C THR A 46 -9.93 14.62 3.29
N ALA A 47 -10.38 14.08 2.16
CA ALA A 47 -10.40 12.65 1.92
C ALA A 47 -8.98 12.08 1.81
N GLN A 48 -8.07 12.78 1.14
CA GLN A 48 -6.65 12.41 1.04
C GLN A 48 -5.99 12.36 2.41
N GLU A 49 -6.19 13.40 3.23
CA GLU A 49 -5.66 13.46 4.59
C GLU A 49 -6.19 12.33 5.47
N LYS A 50 -7.48 12.03 5.36
CA LYS A 50 -8.11 10.96 6.12
C LYS A 50 -7.53 9.59 5.76
N ILE A 51 -7.30 9.32 4.47
CA ILE A 51 -6.68 8.07 4.01
C ILE A 51 -5.25 7.96 4.52
N LEU A 52 -4.44 9.00 4.35
CA LEU A 52 -3.06 9.03 4.83
C LEU A 52 -2.99 8.82 6.35
N SER A 53 -3.81 9.54 7.11
CA SER A 53 -3.85 9.43 8.57
C SER A 53 -4.25 8.03 9.04
N SER A 54 -5.15 7.37 8.33
CA SER A 54 -5.57 5.99 8.63
C SER A 54 -4.46 4.97 8.40
N MET A 55 -3.46 5.31 7.60
CA MET A 55 -2.35 4.43 7.23
C MET A 55 -1.08 4.68 8.08
N ILE A 56 -1.09 5.59 9.03
CA ILE A 56 0.05 5.79 9.92
C ILE A 56 0.40 4.48 10.64
N GLY A 57 1.67 4.08 10.58
CA GLY A 57 2.14 2.79 11.07
C GLY A 57 2.19 1.69 10.00
N ALA A 58 1.61 1.91 8.82
CA ALA A 58 1.67 0.95 7.73
C ALA A 58 3.07 0.82 7.16
N GLU A 59 3.46 -0.40 6.80
CA GLU A 59 4.65 -0.62 5.98
C GLU A 59 4.33 -0.19 4.54
N ILE A 60 5.22 0.60 3.98
CA ILE A 60 5.12 1.12 2.62
C ILE A 60 6.40 0.90 1.84
N SER A 61 6.28 0.83 0.53
CA SER A 61 7.41 0.89 -0.39
C SER A 61 7.38 2.23 -1.12
N TYR A 62 8.54 2.83 -1.36
CA TYR A 62 8.65 4.09 -2.08
C TYR A 62 9.92 4.15 -2.92
N GLN A 63 9.95 5.06 -3.87
CA GLN A 63 11.14 5.41 -4.65
C GLN A 63 11.43 6.89 -4.43
N ILE A 64 12.70 7.25 -4.33
CA ILE A 64 13.12 8.64 -4.25
C ILE A 64 12.99 9.28 -5.63
N ILE A 65 12.32 10.43 -5.70
CA ILE A 65 12.06 11.14 -6.96
C ILE A 65 12.80 12.47 -7.05
N SER A 66 13.05 13.17 -5.95
CA SER A 66 13.77 14.44 -5.96
C SER A 66 14.30 14.83 -4.59
N LEU A 67 15.20 15.82 -4.56
CA LEU A 67 15.58 16.52 -3.36
C LEU A 67 14.67 17.73 -3.15
N VAL A 68 14.34 18.03 -1.92
CA VAL A 68 13.53 19.19 -1.52
C VAL A 68 14.19 19.92 -0.36
N ASP A 69 13.78 21.17 -0.11
CA ASP A 69 14.31 22.00 0.97
C ASP A 69 15.85 22.09 0.97
N ASP A 70 16.44 22.38 -0.19
CA ASP A 70 17.90 22.49 -0.38
C ASP A 70 18.66 21.24 0.11
N GLY A 71 18.08 20.06 -0.09
CA GLY A 71 18.65 18.77 0.30
C GLY A 71 18.42 18.37 1.75
N ARG A 72 17.63 19.12 2.51
CA ARG A 72 17.26 18.77 3.90
C ARG A 72 16.25 17.63 3.98
N ALA A 73 15.45 17.46 2.92
CA ALA A 73 14.53 16.36 2.79
C ALA A 73 14.56 15.80 1.37
N VAL A 74 14.02 14.62 1.19
CA VAL A 74 13.83 14.03 -0.14
C VAL A 74 12.36 13.77 -0.36
N ALA A 75 11.90 13.89 -1.61
CA ALA A 75 10.58 13.49 -2.01
C ALA A 75 10.60 12.05 -2.52
N GLY A 76 9.61 11.27 -2.10
CA GLY A 76 9.40 9.91 -2.54
C GLY A 76 8.06 9.71 -3.22
N SER A 77 7.91 8.59 -3.90
CA SER A 77 6.66 8.16 -4.52
C SER A 77 6.34 6.70 -4.15
N ARG A 78 5.26 6.50 -3.44
CA ARG A 78 4.70 5.18 -3.15
C ARG A 78 4.09 4.57 -4.42
N LEU A 79 3.40 5.35 -5.23
CA LEU A 79 2.75 4.88 -6.44
C LEU A 79 3.75 4.34 -7.46
N MET A 80 4.90 4.98 -7.62
CA MET A 80 5.97 4.48 -8.48
C MET A 80 6.54 3.16 -7.97
N ALA A 81 6.77 3.03 -6.68
CA ALA A 81 7.23 1.79 -6.07
C ALA A 81 6.20 0.66 -6.24
N ASN A 82 4.92 0.97 -6.05
CA ASN A 82 3.85 -0.01 -6.26
C ASN A 82 3.81 -0.49 -7.72
N LYS A 83 3.94 0.41 -8.70
CA LYS A 83 4.01 0.04 -10.11
C LYS A 83 5.23 -0.85 -10.41
N THR A 84 6.37 -0.56 -9.82
CA THR A 84 7.57 -1.39 -9.95
C THR A 84 7.35 -2.79 -9.38
N ASN A 85 6.75 -2.89 -8.21
CA ASN A 85 6.42 -4.17 -7.58
C ASN A 85 5.38 -4.96 -8.40
N ILE A 86 4.35 -4.28 -8.90
CA ILE A 86 3.34 -4.91 -9.76
C ILE A 86 4.00 -5.50 -11.01
N ARG A 87 4.87 -4.75 -11.67
CA ARG A 87 5.60 -5.24 -12.84
C ARG A 87 6.41 -6.48 -12.51
N LYS A 88 7.16 -6.45 -11.42
CA LYS A 88 8.03 -7.54 -11.00
C LYS A 88 7.26 -8.81 -10.61
N PHE A 89 6.18 -8.67 -9.84
CA PHE A 89 5.49 -9.80 -9.22
C PHE A 89 4.29 -10.30 -10.01
N TYR A 90 3.62 -9.45 -10.78
CA TYR A 90 2.39 -9.80 -11.50
C TYR A 90 2.54 -9.83 -13.02
N GLN A 91 3.49 -9.08 -13.58
CA GLN A 91 3.56 -8.86 -15.03
C GLN A 91 4.81 -9.46 -15.67
N THR A 92 5.78 -9.92 -14.89
CA THR A 92 7.02 -10.51 -15.40
C THR A 92 6.98 -12.00 -15.22
N GLU A 93 7.09 -12.73 -16.35
CA GLU A 93 7.19 -14.17 -16.37
C GLU A 93 8.64 -14.61 -16.11
N ASP A 94 8.83 -15.77 -15.47
CA ASP A 94 10.13 -16.42 -15.35
C ASP A 94 10.49 -17.15 -16.66
N GLN A 95 11.62 -17.85 -16.68
CA GLN A 95 12.08 -18.61 -17.85
C GLN A 95 11.11 -19.73 -18.27
N GLN A 96 10.23 -20.14 -17.39
CA GLN A 96 9.23 -21.20 -17.63
C GLN A 96 7.85 -20.64 -17.96
N GLY A 97 7.69 -19.31 -18.03
CA GLY A 97 6.44 -18.65 -18.34
C GLY A 97 5.51 -18.46 -17.15
N PHE A 98 6.03 -18.52 -15.91
CA PHE A 98 5.23 -18.34 -14.70
C PHE A 98 5.45 -16.98 -14.07
N TYR A 99 4.35 -16.37 -13.58
CA TYR A 99 4.38 -15.17 -12.72
C TYR A 99 4.72 -15.54 -11.28
N LYS A 100 5.31 -14.61 -10.53
CA LYS A 100 5.57 -14.81 -9.10
C LYS A 100 4.30 -14.88 -8.27
N ILE A 101 3.28 -14.11 -8.66
CA ILE A 101 1.96 -14.14 -8.02
C ILE A 101 0.92 -14.63 -9.01
N TYR A 102 0.26 -15.72 -8.68
CA TYR A 102 -0.74 -16.39 -9.49
C TYR A 102 -1.88 -16.91 -8.60
N GLN A 103 -2.97 -17.33 -9.23
CA GLN A 103 -4.08 -17.97 -8.52
C GLN A 103 -3.56 -19.18 -7.71
N THR A 104 -3.96 -19.27 -6.47
CA THR A 104 -3.52 -20.26 -5.47
C THR A 104 -2.17 -19.99 -4.79
N SER A 105 -1.41 -18.96 -5.18
CA SER A 105 -0.19 -18.58 -4.46
C SER A 105 -0.48 -18.26 -2.99
N LEU A 106 0.43 -18.65 -2.12
CA LEU A 106 0.48 -18.19 -0.73
C LEU A 106 1.55 -17.11 -0.63
N VAL A 107 1.15 -15.91 -0.25
CA VAL A 107 2.05 -14.76 -0.19
C VAL A 107 1.82 -13.93 1.06
N GLU A 108 2.84 -13.19 1.47
CA GLU A 108 2.73 -12.26 2.58
C GLU A 108 2.16 -10.93 2.09
N ALA A 109 1.14 -10.44 2.78
CA ALA A 109 0.49 -9.16 2.52
C ALA A 109 0.73 -8.19 3.68
N ARG A 110 0.69 -6.90 3.38
CA ARG A 110 0.78 -5.83 4.37
C ARG A 110 -0.62 -5.32 4.70
N VAL A 111 -0.93 -5.20 5.99
CA VAL A 111 -2.18 -4.59 6.44
C VAL A 111 -2.01 -3.07 6.41
N ILE A 112 -2.76 -2.40 5.53
CA ILE A 112 -2.72 -0.94 5.36
C ILE A 112 -3.96 -0.24 5.90
N GLY A 113 -4.98 -0.98 6.32
CA GLY A 113 -6.18 -0.48 6.95
C GLY A 113 -7.02 -1.60 7.51
N ALA A 114 -7.75 -1.34 8.57
CA ALA A 114 -8.69 -2.28 9.15
C ALA A 114 -9.93 -1.56 9.66
N THR A 115 -11.09 -2.09 9.34
CA THR A 115 -12.38 -1.62 9.84
C THR A 115 -13.13 -2.80 10.45
N LYS A 116 -14.28 -2.53 11.04
CA LYS A 116 -15.16 -3.60 11.55
C LYS A 116 -15.51 -4.66 10.50
N TYR A 117 -15.62 -4.24 9.24
CA TYR A 117 -16.17 -5.07 8.15
C TYR A 117 -15.13 -5.63 7.20
N SER A 118 -13.94 -5.06 7.15
CA SER A 118 -12.92 -5.46 6.18
C SER A 118 -11.52 -5.11 6.63
N VAL A 119 -10.55 -5.80 6.04
CA VAL A 119 -9.12 -5.51 6.16
C VAL A 119 -8.63 -5.10 4.78
N ARG A 120 -7.94 -3.96 4.72
CA ARG A 120 -7.28 -3.51 3.48
C ARG A 120 -5.85 -4.00 3.48
N LEU A 121 -5.47 -4.60 2.36
CA LEU A 121 -4.15 -5.20 2.16
C LEU A 121 -3.45 -4.58 0.97
N GLU A 122 -2.15 -4.50 1.06
CA GLU A 122 -1.26 -4.31 -0.08
C GLU A 122 -0.48 -5.60 -0.31
N ILE A 123 -0.59 -6.14 -1.51
CA ILE A 123 0.05 -7.39 -1.91
C ILE A 123 1.01 -7.06 -3.06
N PHE A 124 2.27 -6.78 -2.72
CA PHE A 124 3.32 -6.41 -3.67
C PHE A 124 2.90 -5.31 -4.65
N GLY A 125 2.34 -4.23 -4.12
CA GLY A 125 1.92 -3.04 -4.87
C GLY A 125 0.44 -3.01 -5.24
N ALA A 126 -0.26 -4.14 -5.26
CA ALA A 126 -1.69 -4.20 -5.53
C ALA A 126 -2.50 -4.07 -4.24
N GLU A 127 -3.41 -3.12 -4.19
CA GLU A 127 -4.29 -2.93 -3.04
C GLU A 127 -5.58 -3.72 -3.21
N THR A 128 -6.05 -4.35 -2.14
CA THR A 128 -7.32 -5.07 -2.10
C THR A 128 -7.96 -4.97 -0.72
N ALA A 129 -9.24 -5.21 -0.64
CA ALA A 129 -9.97 -5.34 0.61
C ALA A 129 -10.47 -6.78 0.78
N VAL A 130 -10.28 -7.32 1.97
CA VAL A 130 -10.77 -8.64 2.34
C VAL A 130 -11.93 -8.46 3.30
N ASP A 131 -13.10 -8.97 2.91
CA ASP A 131 -14.29 -8.94 3.77
C ASP A 131 -14.05 -9.78 5.04
N ARG A 132 -14.66 -9.39 6.14
CA ARG A 132 -14.51 -10.09 7.42
C ARG A 132 -14.86 -11.59 7.35
N ASN A 133 -15.71 -11.99 6.43
CA ASN A 133 -16.08 -13.40 6.22
C ASN A 133 -14.93 -14.22 5.62
N GLU A 134 -13.98 -13.57 4.96
CA GLU A 134 -12.74 -14.16 4.39
C GLU A 134 -11.52 -13.96 5.28
N VAL A 135 -11.70 -13.36 6.46
CA VAL A 135 -10.62 -13.06 7.40
C VAL A 135 -10.31 -14.24 8.31
N CYS A 136 -11.34 -14.98 8.76
CA CYS A 136 -11.17 -16.11 9.67
C CYS A 136 -12.22 -17.19 9.44
N TRP A 137 -11.92 -18.41 9.92
CA TRP A 137 -12.82 -19.55 9.88
C TRP A 137 -13.95 -19.42 10.90
N ASP A 138 -13.64 -18.81 12.06
CA ASP A 138 -14.61 -18.56 13.11
C ASP A 138 -15.35 -17.25 12.88
N TRP A 139 -16.47 -17.09 13.56
CA TRP A 139 -17.20 -15.83 13.54
C TRP A 139 -16.30 -14.66 13.99
N CYS A 140 -16.20 -13.68 13.13
CA CYS A 140 -15.43 -12.45 13.39
C CYS A 140 -16.40 -11.28 13.46
N GLU A 141 -16.61 -10.76 14.65
CA GLU A 141 -17.52 -9.64 14.86
C GLU A 141 -16.91 -8.31 14.40
N ASP A 142 -15.63 -8.16 14.65
CA ASP A 142 -14.87 -6.97 14.29
C ASP A 142 -13.49 -7.35 13.74
N ALA A 143 -13.24 -7.10 12.47
CA ALA A 143 -11.95 -7.41 11.84
C ALA A 143 -10.81 -6.54 12.40
N ALA A 144 -11.10 -5.32 12.87
CA ALA A 144 -10.11 -4.43 13.44
C ALA A 144 -9.58 -4.88 14.82
N GLU A 145 -10.28 -5.79 15.49
CA GLU A 145 -9.77 -6.40 16.74
C GLU A 145 -8.67 -7.43 16.48
N ARG A 146 -8.64 -8.01 15.30
CA ARG A 146 -7.67 -9.07 14.95
C ARG A 146 -6.50 -8.58 14.11
N PHE A 147 -6.69 -7.52 13.33
CA PHE A 147 -5.67 -6.99 12.43
C PHE A 147 -5.49 -5.50 12.63
N ALA A 148 -4.25 -5.07 12.73
CA ALA A 148 -3.86 -3.68 12.86
C ALA A 148 -3.03 -3.22 11.67
N VAL A 149 -3.09 -1.92 11.37
CA VAL A 149 -2.21 -1.27 10.41
C VAL A 149 -0.75 -1.51 10.82
N GLY A 150 0.06 -1.98 9.88
CA GLY A 150 1.45 -2.37 10.13
C GLY A 150 1.68 -3.87 10.28
N ASP A 151 0.62 -4.66 10.45
CA ASP A 151 0.73 -6.12 10.50
C ASP A 151 1.08 -6.69 9.12
N ARG A 152 1.69 -7.88 9.15
CA ARG A 152 1.87 -8.73 7.98
C ARG A 152 1.05 -9.99 8.14
N VAL A 153 0.41 -10.43 7.07
CA VAL A 153 -0.45 -11.61 7.08
C VAL A 153 -0.18 -12.48 5.86
N MET A 154 -0.26 -13.78 6.03
CA MET A 154 -0.22 -14.71 4.90
C MET A 154 -1.60 -14.79 4.28
N VAL A 155 -1.65 -14.68 2.97
CA VAL A 155 -2.89 -14.76 2.21
C VAL A 155 -2.76 -15.76 1.07
N LYS A 156 -3.90 -16.35 0.72
CA LYS A 156 -4.03 -17.15 -0.50
C LYS A 156 -4.64 -16.29 -1.58
N ILE A 157 -3.99 -16.23 -2.73
CA ILE A 157 -4.50 -15.51 -3.90
C ILE A 157 -5.63 -16.32 -4.52
N LEU A 158 -6.82 -15.75 -4.57
CA LEU A 158 -8.00 -16.35 -5.17
C LEU A 158 -8.07 -16.08 -6.66
N SER A 159 -7.74 -14.87 -7.09
CA SER A 159 -7.67 -14.48 -8.49
C SER A 159 -6.83 -13.23 -8.67
N VAL A 160 -6.30 -13.04 -9.89
CA VAL A 160 -5.66 -11.79 -10.31
C VAL A 160 -6.43 -11.27 -11.52
N GLU A 161 -7.03 -10.09 -11.38
CA GLU A 161 -7.79 -9.41 -12.43
C GLU A 161 -6.98 -8.25 -12.99
N ASN A 162 -7.13 -7.99 -14.31
CA ASN A 162 -6.46 -6.89 -15.01
C ASN A 162 -4.92 -6.91 -14.83
N ARG A 163 -4.32 -8.07 -14.94
CA ARG A 163 -2.88 -8.29 -14.71
C ARG A 163 -2.01 -7.35 -15.54
N ASP A 164 -2.39 -7.03 -16.76
CA ASP A 164 -1.61 -6.19 -17.69
C ASP A 164 -1.82 -4.69 -17.47
N ASP A 165 -2.70 -4.31 -16.56
CA ASP A 165 -3.03 -2.92 -16.25
C ASP A 165 -2.67 -2.60 -14.77
N ALA A 166 -1.50 -1.98 -14.57
CA ALA A 166 -1.00 -1.65 -13.24
C ALA A 166 -1.89 -0.68 -12.45
N GLU A 167 -2.77 0.07 -13.13
CA GLU A 167 -3.68 1.00 -12.47
C GLU A 167 -4.98 0.35 -12.01
N ASN A 168 -5.40 -0.73 -12.67
CA ASN A 168 -6.66 -1.41 -12.39
C ASN A 168 -6.49 -2.87 -11.93
N ILE A 169 -5.25 -3.30 -11.70
CA ILE A 169 -4.98 -4.65 -11.22
C ILE A 169 -5.62 -4.90 -9.85
N LYS A 170 -6.24 -6.05 -9.71
CA LYS A 170 -6.81 -6.51 -8.43
C LYS A 170 -6.36 -7.93 -8.14
N ALA A 171 -5.79 -8.12 -6.97
CA ALA A 171 -5.50 -9.44 -6.43
C ALA A 171 -6.55 -9.74 -5.35
N LYS A 172 -7.50 -10.60 -5.66
CA LYS A 172 -8.46 -11.09 -4.66
C LYS A 172 -7.77 -12.12 -3.79
N ALA A 173 -7.94 -12.02 -2.50
CA ALA A 173 -7.24 -12.86 -1.52
C ALA A 173 -8.12 -13.27 -0.37
N SER A 174 -7.73 -14.35 0.31
CA SER A 174 -8.34 -14.83 1.54
C SER A 174 -7.27 -15.00 2.60
N ILE A 175 -7.59 -14.64 3.84
CA ILE A 175 -6.72 -14.83 5.00
C ILE A 175 -6.95 -16.19 5.66
N LYS A 176 -8.14 -16.79 5.49
CA LYS A 176 -8.48 -18.11 6.02
C LYS A 176 -8.04 -19.28 5.14
#